data_709db7903f178af161110e8a66b2897d
#
_entry.id   709db7903f178af161110e8a66b2897d
#
_cell.length_a   1.000
_cell.length_b   1.000
_cell.length_c   1.000
_cell.angle_alpha   90.00
_cell.angle_beta   90.00
_cell.angle_gamma   90.00
#
_symmetry.space_group_name_H-M   'P 1'
#
loop_
_entity.id
_entity.type
_entity.pdbx_description
1 polymer ?
#
loop_
_entity_poly.entity_id
_entity_poly.type
_entity_poly.pdbx_seq_one_letter_code
_entity_poly.pdbx_strand_id
1 'polypeptide(L)'
;MTNIISIQSTVLNDLVGNQAARYMLSSKQYNFYEIPTIVLTSHKAHKNSIQLNSKSLNPWLIYNHLKRTYSLRSNDFTIIGYTPNLLSAKAVKKIVHKQKKILLDPVMGDVGVGLYINKEVANFFKTIISQVSYISANFFEWSYLNDKSTDSYSLNILLKDLKKFSKKNKTTVFVRSVPYEKKILNILCKGNQVWGITTPYINFKTRFHGAGDLSTALFAHHIIQKEPLKKVLENVTKEIYSFLLTSSRGPKNKIIFKAKSLSNL
;
A
#
# COMPACT_ATOMS: atom_id res chain seq x y z
N MET A 1 -17.62 12.86 -9.92
CA MET A 1 -16.21 12.47 -9.65
C MET A 1 -16.13 11.62 -8.39
N THR A 2 -15.25 10.62 -8.35
CA THR A 2 -15.02 9.82 -7.14
C THR A 2 -14.06 10.55 -6.22
N ASN A 3 -14.39 10.62 -4.92
CA ASN A 3 -13.52 11.17 -3.91
C ASN A 3 -12.55 10.10 -3.41
N ILE A 4 -11.27 10.48 -3.29
CA ILE A 4 -10.21 9.69 -2.67
C ILE A 4 -9.67 10.47 -1.47
N ILE A 5 -9.71 9.86 -0.30
CA ILE A 5 -9.15 10.39 0.94
C ILE A 5 -7.83 9.65 1.18
N SER A 6 -6.70 10.35 1.17
CA SER A 6 -5.37 9.76 1.32
C SER A 6 -4.75 10.18 2.65
N ILE A 7 -4.55 9.21 3.55
CA ILE A 7 -4.07 9.40 4.93
C ILE A 7 -2.68 8.76 5.03
N GLN A 8 -1.65 9.52 4.74
CA GLN A 8 -0.28 9.05 4.62
C GLN A 8 0.73 10.15 4.99
N SER A 9 2.03 9.85 4.94
CA SER A 9 3.06 10.90 5.00
C SER A 9 2.96 11.83 3.79
N THR A 10 3.23 13.11 3.99
CA THR A 10 3.49 14.07 2.90
C THR A 10 4.97 14.42 2.94
N VAL A 11 5.71 14.02 1.90
CA VAL A 11 7.14 14.28 1.75
C VAL A 11 7.33 15.22 0.58
N LEU A 12 7.80 16.45 0.84
CA LEU A 12 7.73 17.54 -0.14
C LEU A 12 8.54 17.30 -1.41
N ASN A 13 9.72 16.68 -1.30
CA ASN A 13 10.68 16.54 -2.40
C ASN A 13 10.93 15.09 -2.84
N ASP A 14 10.13 14.15 -2.36
CA ASP A 14 10.26 12.73 -2.74
C ASP A 14 8.91 12.11 -3.09
N LEU A 15 8.94 11.16 -4.02
CA LEU A 15 7.74 10.50 -4.54
C LEU A 15 7.32 9.32 -3.64
N VAL A 16 6.91 9.65 -2.41
CA VAL A 16 6.43 8.69 -1.39
C VAL A 16 5.14 9.20 -0.74
N GLY A 17 4.38 8.31 -0.14
CA GLY A 17 3.14 8.64 0.58
C GLY A 17 2.14 9.41 -0.28
N ASN A 18 1.62 10.54 0.23
CA ASN A 18 0.64 11.38 -0.47
C ASN A 18 1.15 11.90 -1.82
N GLN A 19 2.44 12.22 -1.94
CA GLN A 19 3.01 12.69 -3.21
C GLN A 19 3.01 11.59 -4.28
N ALA A 20 3.36 10.36 -3.90
CA ALA A 20 3.30 9.21 -4.81
C ALA A 20 1.84 8.92 -5.25
N ALA A 21 0.90 8.94 -4.30
CA ALA A 21 -0.50 8.71 -4.60
C ALA A 21 -1.07 9.82 -5.50
N ARG A 22 -0.79 11.08 -5.21
CA ARG A 22 -1.20 12.21 -6.05
C ARG A 22 -0.61 12.10 -7.46
N TYR A 23 0.67 11.80 -7.58
CA TYR A 23 1.34 11.64 -8.88
C TYR A 23 0.66 10.58 -9.76
N MET A 24 0.41 9.39 -9.20
CA MET A 24 -0.22 8.29 -9.96
C MET A 24 -1.70 8.55 -10.28
N LEU A 25 -2.39 9.34 -9.46
CA LEU A 25 -3.83 9.57 -9.58
C LEU A 25 -4.17 10.91 -10.26
N SER A 26 -3.20 11.81 -10.46
CA SER A 26 -3.43 13.16 -11.00
C SER A 26 -4.06 13.19 -12.39
N SER A 27 -3.69 12.23 -13.26
CA SER A 27 -4.27 12.09 -14.61
C SER A 27 -5.63 11.36 -14.65
N LYS A 28 -6.14 10.91 -13.48
CA LYS A 28 -7.30 10.04 -13.35
C LYS A 28 -8.46 10.81 -12.72
N GLN A 29 -9.11 11.67 -13.21
CA GLN A 29 -10.34 12.39 -12.83
C GLN A 29 -10.94 12.07 -11.43
N TYR A 30 -10.13 12.21 -10.35
CA TYR A 30 -10.53 12.06 -8.95
C TYR A 30 -10.47 13.39 -8.20
N ASN A 31 -11.37 13.59 -7.25
CA ASN A 31 -11.16 14.57 -6.20
C ASN A 31 -10.25 13.96 -5.15
N PHE A 32 -9.04 14.48 -4.98
CA PHE A 32 -8.02 13.91 -4.11
C PHE A 32 -7.81 14.78 -2.87
N TYR A 33 -8.14 14.23 -1.70
CA TYR A 33 -8.05 14.89 -0.40
C TYR A 33 -6.91 14.29 0.43
N GLU A 34 -5.90 15.08 0.71
CA GLU A 34 -4.75 14.66 1.50
C GLU A 34 -4.95 14.95 2.99
N ILE A 35 -4.62 13.96 3.80
CA ILE A 35 -4.55 14.05 5.26
C ILE A 35 -3.16 13.58 5.67
N PRO A 36 -2.20 14.49 5.86
CA PRO A 36 -0.86 14.11 6.24
C PRO A 36 -0.82 13.56 7.66
N THR A 37 -0.18 12.40 7.84
CA THR A 37 0.15 11.83 9.14
C THR A 37 1.45 12.41 9.70
N ILE A 38 2.33 12.85 8.82
CA ILE A 38 3.59 13.56 9.07
C ILE A 38 3.92 14.39 7.82
N VAL A 39 4.60 15.51 7.99
CA VAL A 39 5.16 16.31 6.89
C VAL A 39 6.67 16.33 7.02
N LEU A 40 7.36 15.94 5.94
CA LEU A 40 8.83 15.89 5.86
C LEU A 40 9.32 16.70 4.67
N THR A 41 10.48 17.33 4.79
CA THR A 41 11.11 18.03 3.67
C THR A 41 11.62 17.06 2.61
N SER A 42 12.12 15.88 3.03
CA SER A 42 12.59 14.79 2.18
C SER A 42 12.42 13.45 2.88
N HIS A 43 12.61 12.34 2.17
CA HIS A 43 12.54 11.00 2.75
C HIS A 43 13.57 10.82 3.88
N LYS A 44 13.21 10.11 4.94
CA LYS A 44 14.08 9.89 6.12
C LYS A 44 15.42 9.20 5.83
N ALA A 45 15.59 8.59 4.67
CA ALA A 45 16.88 8.07 4.22
C ALA A 45 17.92 9.19 3.93
N HIS A 46 17.47 10.42 3.69
CA HIS A 46 18.34 11.58 3.55
C HIS A 46 18.76 12.11 4.92
N LYS A 47 20.07 12.26 5.16
CA LYS A 47 20.63 12.68 6.46
C LYS A 47 20.05 14.01 6.99
N ASN A 48 19.69 14.92 6.10
CA ASN A 48 19.21 16.27 6.42
C ASN A 48 17.69 16.40 6.31
N SER A 49 16.96 15.29 6.36
CA SER A 49 15.48 15.32 6.35
C SER A 49 14.95 15.99 7.61
N ILE A 50 14.12 17.01 7.43
CA ILE A 50 13.50 17.76 8.52
C ILE A 50 12.04 17.37 8.61
N GLN A 51 11.59 17.05 9.82
CA GLN A 51 10.16 16.93 10.12
C GLN A 51 9.61 18.31 10.40
N LEU A 52 8.62 18.72 9.61
CA LEU A 52 7.88 19.95 9.86
C LEU A 52 6.87 19.68 10.98
N ASN A 53 7.23 20.14 12.17
CA ASN A 53 6.40 19.92 13.36
C ASN A 53 5.26 20.93 13.40
N SER A 54 4.05 20.40 13.48
CA SER A 54 2.90 21.18 13.89
C SER A 54 2.18 20.39 14.99
N LYS A 55 1.99 21.02 16.15
CA LYS A 55 1.16 20.46 17.22
C LYS A 55 -0.29 20.24 16.75
N SER A 56 -0.71 20.95 15.70
CA SER A 56 -2.03 20.84 15.09
C SER A 56 -2.13 19.77 13.98
N LEU A 57 -1.03 19.10 13.63
CA LEU A 57 -1.06 18.01 12.65
C LEU A 57 -1.72 16.76 13.25
N ASN A 58 -3.04 16.75 13.25
CA ASN A 58 -3.86 15.66 13.74
C ASN A 58 -4.77 15.14 12.61
N PRO A 59 -4.54 13.92 12.10
CA PRO A 59 -5.33 13.36 10.99
C PRO A 59 -6.85 13.36 11.25
N TRP A 60 -7.29 13.15 12.49
CA TRP A 60 -8.71 13.17 12.83
C TRP A 60 -9.33 14.57 12.74
N LEU A 61 -8.61 15.61 13.16
CA LEU A 61 -9.09 17.01 13.04
C LEU A 61 -9.18 17.40 11.58
N ILE A 62 -8.13 17.10 10.79
CA ILE A 62 -8.11 17.39 9.35
C ILE A 62 -9.25 16.63 8.64
N TYR A 63 -9.45 15.34 8.93
CA TYR A 63 -10.55 14.56 8.38
C TYR A 63 -11.91 15.19 8.66
N ASN A 64 -12.18 15.60 9.90
CA ASN A 64 -13.46 16.21 10.25
C ASN A 64 -13.67 17.57 9.59
N HIS A 65 -12.61 18.36 9.41
CA HIS A 65 -12.68 19.62 8.66
C HIS A 65 -13.01 19.33 7.19
N LEU A 66 -12.25 18.48 6.52
CA LEU A 66 -12.49 18.11 5.12
C LEU A 66 -13.88 17.51 4.91
N LYS A 67 -14.33 16.67 5.84
CA LYS A 67 -15.66 16.06 5.78
C LYS A 67 -16.77 17.11 5.76
N ARG A 68 -16.64 18.15 6.56
CA ARG A 68 -17.63 19.26 6.60
C ARG A 68 -17.52 20.16 5.38
N THR A 69 -16.31 20.55 5.02
CA THR A 69 -16.05 21.51 3.92
C THR A 69 -16.39 20.92 2.55
N TYR A 70 -16.06 19.65 2.32
CA TYR A 70 -16.21 18.99 1.01
C TYR A 70 -17.29 17.90 1.00
N SER A 71 -18.12 17.82 2.05
CA SER A 71 -19.21 16.84 2.17
C SER A 71 -18.76 15.39 1.95
N LEU A 72 -17.57 15.01 2.47
CA LEU A 72 -17.03 13.66 2.33
C LEU A 72 -17.95 12.62 3.00
N ARG A 73 -18.11 11.48 2.33
CA ARG A 73 -19.04 10.42 2.71
C ARG A 73 -18.30 9.18 3.24
N SER A 74 -18.98 8.37 4.01
CA SER A 74 -18.42 7.09 4.51
C SER A 74 -18.08 6.08 3.39
N ASN A 75 -18.67 6.23 2.21
CA ASN A 75 -18.41 5.40 1.03
C ASN A 75 -17.32 5.94 0.10
N ASP A 76 -16.72 7.10 0.40
CA ASP A 76 -15.57 7.60 -0.35
C ASP A 76 -14.39 6.65 -0.17
N PHE A 77 -13.54 6.53 -1.20
CA PHE A 77 -12.43 5.59 -1.16
C PHE A 77 -11.31 6.16 -0.28
N THR A 78 -10.88 5.42 0.71
CA THR A 78 -9.88 5.87 1.68
C THR A 78 -8.61 5.02 1.56
N ILE A 79 -7.46 5.67 1.35
CA ILE A 79 -6.13 5.05 1.39
C ILE A 79 -5.50 5.39 2.73
N ILE A 80 -5.01 4.39 3.46
CA ILE A 80 -4.27 4.55 4.71
C ILE A 80 -2.88 3.97 4.49
N GLY A 81 -1.85 4.78 4.71
CA GLY A 81 -0.45 4.36 4.57
C GLY A 81 0.38 4.66 5.82
N TYR A 82 1.58 5.20 5.62
CA TYR A 82 2.54 5.43 6.69
C TYR A 82 1.95 6.20 7.88
N THR A 83 2.12 5.64 9.06
CA THR A 83 1.65 6.19 10.35
C THR A 83 2.86 6.30 11.29
N PRO A 84 3.31 7.51 11.66
CA PRO A 84 4.61 7.72 12.32
C PRO A 84 4.64 7.35 13.80
N ASN A 85 3.51 7.43 14.50
CA ASN A 85 3.44 7.26 15.96
C ASN A 85 2.03 6.88 16.43
N LEU A 86 1.91 6.54 17.72
CA LEU A 86 0.64 6.12 18.34
C LEU A 86 -0.45 7.20 18.33
N LEU A 87 -0.07 8.47 18.40
CA LEU A 87 -1.05 9.57 18.37
C LEU A 87 -1.75 9.59 17.00
N SER A 88 -0.97 9.54 15.94
CA SER A 88 -1.50 9.42 14.57
C SER A 88 -2.28 8.10 14.40
N ALA A 89 -1.80 6.99 14.95
CA ALA A 89 -2.49 5.69 14.90
C ALA A 89 -3.88 5.75 15.55
N LYS A 90 -4.00 6.38 16.72
CA LYS A 90 -5.29 6.59 17.39
C LYS A 90 -6.24 7.45 16.55
N ALA A 91 -5.74 8.49 15.88
CA ALA A 91 -6.50 9.33 14.96
C ALA A 91 -6.97 8.54 13.74
N VAL A 92 -6.09 7.76 13.12
CA VAL A 92 -6.40 6.86 11.99
C VAL A 92 -7.47 5.84 12.38
N LYS A 93 -7.39 5.23 13.57
CA LYS A 93 -8.40 4.28 14.05
C LYS A 93 -9.81 4.89 14.09
N LYS A 94 -9.94 6.14 14.55
CA LYS A 94 -11.22 6.86 14.54
C LYS A 94 -11.77 7.02 13.12
N ILE A 95 -10.89 7.25 12.13
CA ILE A 95 -11.31 7.39 10.72
C ILE A 95 -11.71 6.04 10.15
N VAL A 96 -10.98 4.96 10.46
CA VAL A 96 -11.34 3.59 10.05
C VAL A 96 -12.78 3.25 10.44
N HIS A 97 -13.20 3.60 11.65
CA HIS A 97 -14.57 3.36 12.10
C HIS A 97 -15.65 4.21 11.38
N LYS A 98 -15.25 5.23 10.63
CA LYS A 98 -16.17 6.11 9.89
C LYS A 98 -16.21 5.83 8.38
N GLN A 99 -15.24 5.06 7.87
CA GLN A 99 -15.11 4.77 6.44
C GLN A 99 -15.47 3.30 6.14
N LYS A 100 -16.06 3.06 4.98
CA LYS A 100 -16.50 1.72 4.55
C LYS A 100 -15.62 1.11 3.45
N LYS A 101 -14.93 1.94 2.66
CA LYS A 101 -14.09 1.51 1.55
C LYS A 101 -12.64 1.91 1.84
N ILE A 102 -11.93 1.06 2.55
CA ILE A 102 -10.56 1.34 3.01
C ILE A 102 -9.59 0.41 2.31
N LEU A 103 -8.55 1.00 1.72
CA LEU A 103 -7.33 0.34 1.30
C LEU A 103 -6.23 0.67 2.31
N LEU A 104 -5.73 -0.35 2.98
CA LEU A 104 -4.64 -0.26 3.93
C LEU A 104 -3.33 -0.66 3.24
N ASP A 105 -2.34 0.24 3.27
CA ASP A 105 -0.93 -0.04 3.04
C ASP A 105 -0.22 0.07 4.40
N PRO A 106 0.07 -1.02 5.09
CA PRO A 106 0.59 -1.00 6.45
C PRO A 106 2.09 -0.76 6.46
N VAL A 107 2.52 0.39 5.95
CA VAL A 107 3.91 0.77 5.74
C VAL A 107 4.70 0.70 7.04
N MET A 108 5.48 -0.39 7.23
CA MET A 108 6.18 -0.63 8.48
C MET A 108 7.58 -1.21 8.35
N GLY A 109 7.92 -1.82 7.24
CA GLY A 109 9.20 -2.52 7.09
C GLY A 109 9.40 -3.14 5.71
N ASP A 110 10.57 -3.74 5.51
CA ASP A 110 10.96 -4.42 4.28
C ASP A 110 11.80 -5.66 4.57
N VAL A 111 11.80 -6.63 3.64
CA VAL A 111 12.70 -7.78 3.67
C VAL A 111 14.15 -7.28 3.66
N GLY A 112 14.99 -7.84 4.55
CA GLY A 112 16.39 -7.46 4.71
C GLY A 112 16.63 -6.15 5.46
N VAL A 113 15.58 -5.39 5.80
CA VAL A 113 15.66 -4.15 6.59
C VAL A 113 15.02 -4.33 7.98
N GLY A 114 13.93 -5.10 8.04
CA GLY A 114 13.12 -5.23 9.24
C GLY A 114 12.15 -4.05 9.42
N LEU A 115 11.68 -3.88 10.66
CA LEU A 115 10.82 -2.75 11.03
C LEU A 115 11.60 -1.42 11.02
N TYR A 116 11.05 -0.39 10.39
CA TYR A 116 11.55 0.99 10.46
C TYR A 116 10.57 1.95 11.16
N ILE A 117 9.50 1.41 11.75
CA ILE A 117 8.57 2.11 12.63
C ILE A 117 8.59 1.47 14.03
N ASN A 118 8.03 2.15 15.02
CA ASN A 118 7.89 1.59 16.37
C ASN A 118 7.00 0.35 16.36
N LYS A 119 7.41 -0.69 17.12
CA LYS A 119 6.68 -1.96 17.25
C LYS A 119 5.21 -1.76 17.67
N GLU A 120 4.94 -0.77 18.49
CA GLU A 120 3.57 -0.42 18.92
C GLU A 120 2.70 0.05 17.78
N VAL A 121 3.26 0.83 16.83
CA VAL A 121 2.55 1.27 15.62
C VAL A 121 2.38 0.09 14.66
N ALA A 122 3.39 -0.77 14.52
CA ALA A 122 3.26 -1.99 13.72
C ALA A 122 2.15 -2.91 14.27
N ASN A 123 2.06 -3.05 15.60
CA ASN A 123 0.99 -3.79 16.24
C ASN A 123 -0.38 -3.12 16.11
N PHE A 124 -0.42 -1.79 16.04
CA PHE A 124 -1.67 -1.08 15.75
C PHE A 124 -2.29 -1.53 14.42
N PHE A 125 -1.50 -1.74 13.37
CA PHE A 125 -2.03 -2.24 12.09
C PHE A 125 -2.72 -3.60 12.24
N LYS A 126 -2.25 -4.49 13.13
CA LYS A 126 -2.93 -5.75 13.44
C LYS A 126 -4.34 -5.55 14.01
N THR A 127 -4.58 -4.45 14.70
CA THR A 127 -5.91 -4.16 15.30
C THR A 127 -6.94 -3.68 14.30
N ILE A 128 -6.54 -3.19 13.14
CA ILE A 128 -7.44 -2.64 12.11
C ILE A 128 -7.50 -3.46 10.82
N ILE A 129 -6.58 -4.41 10.62
CA ILE A 129 -6.46 -5.17 9.37
C ILE A 129 -7.74 -5.94 8.99
N SER A 130 -8.53 -6.38 9.97
CA SER A 130 -9.80 -7.08 9.74
C SER A 130 -10.98 -6.15 9.41
N GLN A 131 -10.78 -4.83 9.53
CA GLN A 131 -11.83 -3.83 9.36
C GLN A 131 -11.75 -3.12 7.99
N VAL A 132 -10.78 -3.50 7.16
CA VAL A 132 -10.53 -2.85 5.87
C VAL A 132 -11.00 -3.70 4.70
N SER A 133 -11.40 -3.05 3.60
CA SER A 133 -11.90 -3.73 2.40
C SER A 133 -10.79 -4.28 1.54
N TYR A 134 -9.64 -3.60 1.54
CA TYR A 134 -8.48 -3.90 0.70
C TYR A 134 -7.20 -3.76 1.51
N ILE A 135 -6.21 -4.60 1.22
CA ILE A 135 -4.87 -4.53 1.79
C ILE A 135 -3.88 -4.56 0.62
N SER A 136 -2.88 -3.68 0.66
CA SER A 136 -1.72 -3.68 -0.23
C SER A 136 -0.48 -3.70 0.65
N ALA A 137 0.11 -4.86 0.88
CA ALA A 137 1.27 -5.03 1.75
C ALA A 137 2.44 -5.63 0.98
N ASN A 138 3.68 -5.31 1.35
CA ASN A 138 4.82 -6.10 0.88
C ASN A 138 4.91 -7.43 1.65
N PHE A 139 5.81 -8.32 1.22
CA PHE A 139 5.94 -9.65 1.84
C PHE A 139 6.32 -9.59 3.31
N PHE A 140 7.22 -8.67 3.70
CA PHE A 140 7.59 -8.47 5.10
C PHE A 140 6.40 -8.00 5.95
N GLU A 141 5.67 -6.99 5.47
CA GLU A 141 4.50 -6.43 6.16
C GLU A 141 3.40 -7.47 6.37
N TRP A 142 3.10 -8.25 5.30
CA TRP A 142 2.13 -9.33 5.40
C TRP A 142 2.58 -10.40 6.39
N SER A 143 3.87 -10.79 6.36
CA SER A 143 4.44 -11.77 7.29
C SER A 143 4.32 -11.29 8.73
N TYR A 144 4.70 -10.04 9.00
CA TYR A 144 4.60 -9.44 10.32
C TYR A 144 3.16 -9.39 10.85
N LEU A 145 2.19 -9.03 10.00
CA LEU A 145 0.76 -8.98 10.36
C LEU A 145 0.19 -10.36 10.73
N ASN A 146 0.82 -11.44 10.26
CA ASN A 146 0.43 -12.81 10.54
C ASN A 146 1.36 -13.53 11.54
N ASP A 147 2.23 -12.80 12.25
CA ASP A 147 3.19 -13.33 13.22
C ASP A 147 4.12 -14.40 12.62
N LYS A 148 4.56 -14.20 11.37
CA LYS A 148 5.47 -15.07 10.62
C LYS A 148 6.81 -14.40 10.36
N SER A 149 7.88 -15.20 10.36
CA SER A 149 9.17 -14.77 9.83
C SER A 149 9.20 -14.93 8.31
N THR A 150 9.76 -13.97 7.59
CA THR A 150 9.96 -14.06 6.14
C THR A 150 10.80 -15.27 5.73
N ASP A 151 11.75 -15.68 6.55
CA ASP A 151 12.67 -16.78 6.24
C ASP A 151 12.01 -18.17 6.30
N SER A 152 10.96 -18.29 7.12
CA SER A 152 10.21 -19.55 7.31
C SER A 152 8.85 -19.56 6.62
N TYR A 153 8.46 -18.48 5.93
CA TYR A 153 7.14 -18.33 5.36
C TYR A 153 7.11 -18.83 3.91
N SER A 154 6.99 -20.16 3.73
CA SER A 154 6.89 -20.77 2.40
C SER A 154 5.68 -20.27 1.60
N LEU A 155 5.78 -20.36 0.26
CA LEU A 155 4.68 -19.94 -0.62
C LEU A 155 3.36 -20.67 -0.30
N ASN A 156 3.40 -21.96 -0.02
CA ASN A 156 2.19 -22.73 0.29
C ASN A 156 1.51 -22.24 1.58
N ILE A 157 2.30 -21.94 2.62
CA ILE A 157 1.76 -21.38 3.87
C ILE A 157 1.18 -19.99 3.61
N LEU A 158 1.90 -19.15 2.86
CA LEU A 158 1.43 -17.81 2.47
C LEU A 158 0.07 -17.87 1.75
N LEU A 159 -0.06 -18.75 0.75
CA LEU A 159 -1.31 -18.89 0.00
C LEU A 159 -2.47 -19.39 0.87
N LYS A 160 -2.19 -20.33 1.79
CA LYS A 160 -3.18 -20.84 2.75
C LYS A 160 -3.65 -19.72 3.69
N ASP A 161 -2.73 -18.93 4.24
CA ASP A 161 -3.05 -17.83 5.15
C ASP A 161 -3.81 -16.70 4.43
N LEU A 162 -3.43 -16.38 3.19
CA LEU A 162 -4.14 -15.41 2.35
C LEU A 162 -5.60 -15.82 2.11
N LYS A 163 -5.84 -17.07 1.69
CA LYS A 163 -7.19 -17.60 1.46
C LYS A 163 -8.03 -17.54 2.76
N LYS A 164 -7.46 -18.03 3.88
CA LYS A 164 -8.11 -18.03 5.19
C LYS A 164 -8.48 -16.62 5.63
N PHE A 165 -7.54 -15.69 5.58
CA PHE A 165 -7.76 -14.29 5.98
C PHE A 165 -8.80 -13.61 5.08
N SER A 166 -8.60 -13.70 3.76
CA SER A 166 -9.48 -13.04 2.78
C SER A 166 -10.92 -13.55 2.87
N LYS A 167 -11.12 -14.87 3.06
CA LYS A 167 -12.44 -15.47 3.24
C LYS A 167 -13.10 -15.00 4.54
N LYS A 168 -12.38 -15.09 5.66
CA LYS A 168 -12.89 -14.71 6.99
C LYS A 168 -13.32 -13.24 7.04
N ASN A 169 -12.50 -12.34 6.52
CA ASN A 169 -12.71 -10.89 6.64
C ASN A 169 -13.37 -10.26 5.39
N LYS A 170 -13.67 -11.04 4.36
CA LYS A 170 -14.19 -10.56 3.06
C LYS A 170 -13.29 -9.50 2.40
N THR A 171 -11.99 -9.49 2.73
CA THR A 171 -11.00 -8.50 2.31
C THR A 171 -10.28 -8.98 1.05
N THR A 172 -10.02 -8.09 0.10
CA THR A 172 -9.11 -8.34 -1.03
C THR A 172 -7.69 -7.99 -0.61
N VAL A 173 -6.76 -8.93 -0.77
CA VAL A 173 -5.38 -8.78 -0.30
C VAL A 173 -4.43 -8.83 -1.49
N PHE A 174 -3.65 -7.76 -1.66
CA PHE A 174 -2.55 -7.67 -2.61
C PHE A 174 -1.23 -7.73 -1.86
N VAL A 175 -0.49 -8.83 -2.03
CA VAL A 175 0.86 -8.98 -1.47
C VAL A 175 1.89 -8.78 -2.56
N ARG A 176 2.76 -7.82 -2.34
CA ARG A 176 3.82 -7.38 -3.25
C ARG A 176 5.17 -7.96 -2.86
N SER A 177 6.05 -8.06 -3.84
CA SER A 177 7.49 -8.30 -3.63
C SER A 177 7.80 -9.60 -2.88
N VAL A 178 7.02 -10.67 -3.11
CA VAL A 178 7.32 -11.99 -2.58
C VAL A 178 8.52 -12.55 -3.35
N PRO A 179 9.63 -12.92 -2.67
CA PRO A 179 10.74 -13.60 -3.33
C PRO A 179 10.28 -14.95 -3.88
N TYR A 180 10.51 -15.19 -5.15
CA TYR A 180 10.13 -16.44 -5.80
C TYR A 180 11.16 -16.82 -6.83
N GLU A 181 11.95 -17.84 -6.56
CA GLU A 181 13.12 -18.23 -7.35
C GLU A 181 14.04 -16.99 -7.57
N LYS A 182 14.43 -16.68 -8.81
CA LYS A 182 15.20 -15.47 -9.16
C LYS A 182 14.30 -14.32 -9.65
N LYS A 183 13.03 -14.25 -9.17
CA LYS A 183 12.01 -13.30 -9.59
C LYS A 183 11.26 -12.71 -8.40
N ILE A 184 10.49 -11.71 -8.65
CA ILE A 184 9.51 -11.16 -7.72
C ILE A 184 8.13 -11.70 -8.10
N LEU A 185 7.40 -12.24 -7.13
CA LEU A 185 6.01 -12.64 -7.28
C LEU A 185 5.09 -11.62 -6.58
N ASN A 186 4.10 -11.12 -7.32
CA ASN A 186 3.00 -10.35 -6.77
C ASN A 186 1.73 -11.21 -6.75
N ILE A 187 1.00 -11.19 -5.64
CA ILE A 187 -0.14 -12.07 -5.39
C ILE A 187 -1.38 -11.23 -5.08
N LEU A 188 -2.51 -11.54 -5.70
CA LEU A 188 -3.81 -10.97 -5.38
C LEU A 188 -4.77 -12.08 -4.95
N CYS A 189 -5.39 -11.91 -3.77
CA CYS A 189 -6.30 -12.90 -3.19
C CYS A 189 -7.66 -12.28 -2.87
N LYS A 190 -8.75 -12.99 -3.24
CA LYS A 190 -10.12 -12.69 -2.82
C LYS A 190 -10.86 -13.99 -2.53
N GLY A 191 -11.20 -14.24 -1.27
CA GLY A 191 -11.78 -15.51 -0.83
C GLY A 191 -10.85 -16.69 -1.12
N ASN A 192 -11.31 -17.64 -1.94
CA ASN A 192 -10.51 -18.78 -2.37
C ASN A 192 -9.75 -18.52 -3.70
N GLN A 193 -10.06 -17.44 -4.40
CA GLN A 193 -9.42 -17.11 -5.67
C GLN A 193 -8.08 -16.41 -5.40
N VAL A 194 -7.01 -16.95 -5.99
CA VAL A 194 -5.66 -16.38 -5.88
C VAL A 194 -5.03 -16.33 -7.25
N TRP A 195 -4.45 -15.19 -7.58
CA TRP A 195 -3.68 -14.98 -8.80
C TRP A 195 -2.28 -14.51 -8.45
N GLY A 196 -1.30 -14.94 -9.23
CA GLY A 196 0.08 -14.52 -9.13
C GLY A 196 0.66 -14.10 -10.46
N ILE A 197 1.57 -13.14 -10.42
CA ILE A 197 2.34 -12.68 -11.57
C ILE A 197 3.78 -12.45 -11.16
N THR A 198 4.72 -12.98 -11.93
CA THR A 198 6.15 -12.81 -11.67
C THR A 198 6.76 -11.75 -12.57
N THR A 199 7.69 -10.98 -12.03
CA THR A 199 8.54 -10.04 -12.76
C THR A 199 10.01 -10.29 -12.45
N PRO A 200 10.93 -10.00 -13.37
CA PRO A 200 12.36 -9.97 -13.05
C PRO A 200 12.67 -8.94 -11.96
N TYR A 201 13.79 -9.12 -11.27
CA TYR A 201 14.34 -8.06 -10.43
C TYR A 201 14.82 -6.89 -11.28
N ILE A 202 14.62 -5.69 -10.76
CA ILE A 202 15.21 -4.46 -11.32
C ILE A 202 16.36 -4.05 -10.41
N ASN A 203 17.57 -4.03 -10.95
CA ASN A 203 18.75 -3.56 -10.23
C ASN A 203 18.80 -2.04 -10.28
N PHE A 204 18.60 -1.40 -9.14
CA PHE A 204 18.78 0.03 -8.98
C PHE A 204 20.19 0.31 -8.45
N LYS A 205 20.88 1.36 -8.98
CA LYS A 205 22.16 1.83 -8.44
C LYS A 205 22.03 2.35 -7.00
N THR A 206 20.88 2.95 -6.70
CA THR A 206 20.48 3.42 -5.37
C THR A 206 19.09 2.91 -5.08
N ARG A 207 18.78 2.63 -3.80
CA ARG A 207 17.46 2.12 -3.41
C ARG A 207 16.36 3.09 -3.86
N PHE A 208 15.37 2.58 -4.60
CA PHE A 208 14.19 3.34 -4.97
C PHE A 208 13.16 3.29 -3.84
N HIS A 209 12.82 4.48 -3.32
CA HIS A 209 11.75 4.63 -2.31
C HIS A 209 10.43 5.00 -2.98
N GLY A 210 9.30 4.54 -2.40
CA GLY A 210 7.96 4.87 -2.88
C GLY A 210 7.33 3.87 -3.86
N ALA A 211 8.05 2.81 -4.27
CA ALA A 211 7.46 1.77 -5.13
C ALA A 211 6.18 1.15 -4.52
N GLY A 212 6.15 1.01 -3.19
CA GLY A 212 4.98 0.56 -2.44
C GLY A 212 3.80 1.53 -2.58
N ASP A 213 4.04 2.80 -2.29
CA ASP A 213 3.01 3.85 -2.36
C ASP A 213 2.44 4.01 -3.77
N LEU A 214 3.32 4.00 -4.80
CA LEU A 214 2.92 4.02 -6.21
C LEU A 214 2.06 2.81 -6.59
N SER A 215 2.47 1.60 -6.15
CA SER A 215 1.71 0.35 -6.40
C SER A 215 0.34 0.40 -5.72
N THR A 216 0.27 0.91 -4.49
CA THR A 216 -0.97 1.05 -3.73
C THR A 216 -1.92 2.04 -4.40
N ALA A 217 -1.40 3.16 -4.93
CA ALA A 217 -2.20 4.13 -5.67
C ALA A 217 -2.78 3.55 -6.97
N LEU A 218 -1.97 2.81 -7.74
CA LEU A 218 -2.44 2.09 -8.93
C LEU A 218 -3.48 1.03 -8.58
N PHE A 219 -3.25 0.27 -7.51
CA PHE A 219 -4.22 -0.72 -7.03
C PHE A 219 -5.55 -0.06 -6.67
N ALA A 220 -5.51 1.08 -5.96
CA ALA A 220 -6.71 1.88 -5.68
C ALA A 220 -7.46 2.28 -6.96
N HIS A 221 -6.72 2.78 -7.98
CA HIS A 221 -7.29 3.16 -9.27
C HIS A 221 -8.08 2.03 -9.92
N HIS A 222 -7.43 0.88 -10.14
CA HIS A 222 -8.05 -0.25 -10.84
C HIS A 222 -9.21 -0.87 -10.05
N ILE A 223 -9.15 -0.85 -8.69
CA ILE A 223 -10.27 -1.26 -7.84
C ILE A 223 -11.45 -0.29 -7.95
N ILE A 224 -11.21 1.02 -7.97
CA ILE A 224 -12.27 2.03 -8.14
C ILE A 224 -12.95 1.90 -9.51
N GLN A 225 -12.18 1.55 -10.55
CA GLN A 225 -12.69 1.27 -11.90
C GLN A 225 -13.47 -0.06 -11.99
N LYS A 226 -13.53 -0.84 -10.90
CA LYS A 226 -14.22 -2.14 -10.83
C LYS A 226 -13.74 -3.15 -11.86
N GLU A 227 -12.47 -3.09 -12.22
CA GLU A 227 -11.88 -4.07 -13.13
C GLU A 227 -11.91 -5.49 -12.54
N PRO A 228 -11.98 -6.55 -13.37
CA PRO A 228 -11.81 -7.93 -12.90
C PRO A 228 -10.49 -8.09 -12.16
N LEU A 229 -10.47 -8.73 -10.99
CA LEU A 229 -9.30 -8.78 -10.10
C LEU A 229 -8.03 -9.32 -10.76
N LYS A 230 -8.18 -10.28 -11.67
CA LYS A 230 -7.05 -10.77 -12.48
C LYS A 230 -6.44 -9.65 -13.32
N LYS A 231 -7.27 -8.80 -13.95
CA LYS A 231 -6.84 -7.62 -14.71
C LYS A 231 -6.24 -6.56 -13.81
N VAL A 232 -6.79 -6.33 -12.63
CA VAL A 232 -6.21 -5.43 -11.62
C VAL A 232 -4.76 -5.82 -11.36
N LEU A 233 -4.48 -7.11 -11.07
CA LEU A 233 -3.13 -7.59 -10.82
C LEU A 233 -2.21 -7.39 -12.04
N GLU A 234 -2.68 -7.70 -13.26
CA GLU A 234 -1.93 -7.53 -14.49
C GLU A 234 -1.57 -6.06 -14.74
N ASN A 235 -2.55 -5.17 -14.63
CA ASN A 235 -2.39 -3.74 -14.92
C ASN A 235 -1.48 -3.07 -13.88
N VAL A 236 -1.75 -3.27 -12.58
CA VAL A 236 -0.89 -2.73 -11.50
C VAL A 236 0.56 -3.20 -11.67
N THR A 237 0.77 -4.49 -11.90
CA THR A 237 2.14 -5.04 -12.04
C THR A 237 2.83 -4.48 -13.29
N LYS A 238 2.11 -4.37 -14.41
CA LYS A 238 2.65 -3.81 -15.66
C LYS A 238 3.03 -2.34 -15.50
N GLU A 239 2.12 -1.54 -14.96
CA GLU A 239 2.33 -0.09 -14.84
C GLU A 239 3.47 0.23 -13.88
N ILE A 240 3.49 -0.38 -12.69
CA ILE A 240 4.57 -0.15 -11.73
C ILE A 240 5.92 -0.68 -12.23
N TYR A 241 5.95 -1.86 -12.85
CA TYR A 241 7.18 -2.41 -13.40
C TYR A 241 7.75 -1.51 -14.51
N SER A 242 6.90 -1.04 -15.43
CA SER A 242 7.29 -0.11 -16.50
C SER A 242 7.82 1.21 -15.96
N PHE A 243 7.16 1.76 -14.94
CA PHE A 243 7.61 2.98 -14.25
C PHE A 243 8.99 2.77 -13.61
N LEU A 244 9.17 1.71 -12.85
CA LEU A 244 10.42 1.39 -12.17
C LEU A 244 11.56 1.11 -13.15
N LEU A 245 11.27 0.39 -14.24
CA LEU A 245 12.26 0.12 -15.29
C LEU A 245 12.75 1.40 -15.98
N THR A 246 11.84 2.33 -16.26
CA THR A 246 12.19 3.63 -16.84
C THR A 246 13.05 4.44 -15.87
N SER A 247 12.72 4.39 -14.58
CA SER A 247 13.48 5.09 -13.52
C SER A 247 14.87 4.47 -13.28
N SER A 248 15.05 3.18 -13.52
CA SER A 248 16.30 2.46 -13.29
C SER A 248 17.33 2.66 -14.42
N ARG A 249 16.94 3.20 -15.58
CA ARG A 249 17.74 3.24 -16.81
C ARG A 249 18.25 1.86 -17.27
N GLY A 250 17.55 0.78 -16.84
CA GLY A 250 17.88 -0.59 -17.20
C GLY A 250 17.42 -0.98 -18.61
N PRO A 251 17.83 -2.17 -19.13
CA PRO A 251 17.43 -2.66 -20.43
C PRO A 251 15.90 -2.89 -20.48
N LYS A 252 15.26 -2.43 -21.54
CA LYS A 252 13.82 -2.59 -21.78
C LYS A 252 13.55 -3.93 -22.46
N ASN A 253 13.46 -5.00 -21.69
CA ASN A 253 13.04 -6.30 -22.22
C ASN A 253 11.51 -6.35 -22.35
N LYS A 254 11.04 -6.98 -23.46
CA LYS A 254 9.61 -7.21 -23.66
C LYS A 254 9.12 -8.28 -22.66
N ILE A 255 8.32 -7.88 -21.68
CA ILE A 255 7.77 -8.77 -20.66
C ILE A 255 6.29 -8.94 -20.87
N ILE A 256 5.81 -10.17 -20.79
CA ILE A 256 4.38 -10.49 -20.84
C ILE A 256 3.83 -10.53 -19.41
N PHE A 257 2.97 -9.58 -19.09
CA PHE A 257 2.31 -9.47 -17.78
C PHE A 257 0.98 -10.23 -17.81
N LYS A 258 1.03 -11.54 -17.57
CA LYS A 258 -0.16 -12.40 -17.50
C LYS A 258 -0.25 -13.06 -16.14
N ALA A 259 -1.30 -12.77 -15.39
CA ALA A 259 -1.55 -13.38 -14.11
C ALA A 259 -1.97 -14.85 -14.27
N LYS A 260 -1.41 -15.71 -13.43
CA LYS A 260 -1.76 -17.14 -13.33
C LYS A 260 -2.62 -17.35 -12.08
N SER A 261 -3.56 -18.31 -12.18
CA SER A 261 -4.28 -18.76 -10.99
C SER A 261 -3.34 -19.58 -10.09
N LEU A 262 -3.35 -19.26 -8.81
CA LEU A 262 -2.67 -19.99 -7.75
C LEU A 262 -3.68 -20.65 -6.80
N SER A 263 -4.94 -20.79 -7.23
CA SER A 263 -6.02 -21.28 -6.37
C SER A 263 -5.89 -22.76 -6.01
N ASN A 264 -5.17 -23.53 -6.83
CA ASN A 264 -4.99 -24.98 -6.66
C ASN A 264 -3.68 -25.34 -5.91
N LEU A 265 -2.88 -24.36 -5.54
CA LEU A 265 -1.76 -24.49 -4.62
C LEU A 265 -2.25 -24.23 -3.19
#